data_d34211764cf288dde2957a39f69b9f8b
#
_entry.id   d34211764cf288dde2957a39f69b9f8b
#
_cell.length_a   1.000
_cell.length_b   1.000
_cell.length_c   1.000
_cell.angle_alpha   90.00
_cell.angle_beta   90.00
_cell.angle_gamma   90.00
#
_symmetry.space_group_name_H-M   'P 1'
#
loop_
_entity.id
_entity.type
_entity.pdbx_description
1 polymer ?
#
loop_
_entity_poly.entity_id
_entity_poly.type
_entity_poly.pdbx_seq_one_letter_code
_entity_poly.pdbx_strand_id
1 'polypeptide(L)'
;MLYAPRWRAVLLACGLLPFSPAFADSWNIPAPDLSARAFVLIEAQSGTELVAHNADVRLPPASLTKLMTAYLLFGDLRAGKLKLDELVTVSRYAARLPGARMFLREGDSVPVQDLFKGMLVQSGNDATFTLIERASGTLPVFVARMNAMAAELGLANTHFANATGLNNPQHYSSARDLTRLAVAVQRDFPEYAGWFALPEYRWAGIAQPNRNPLLRDPGVDGLKTGHTETAGYCLVASAQREGMRLVATLLGADSEQERARSGRRLLDFGFRQFETRLLYRSGAPVATLPVWEGETDAVALGVNRDVWITLPRGGFTNISAPALLPPIRLAPVALGETLGRLELVYDGQPLAELPLVALATVPQGNFAKRTTDRLRRWFREQGLVQAAP
;
A
#
# COMPACT_ATOMS: atom_id res chain seq x y z
N MET A 1 39.26 -14.64 15.83
CA MET A 1 37.92 -14.75 16.40
C MET A 1 37.31 -13.34 16.43
N LEU A 2 36.55 -12.97 15.40
CA LEU A 2 35.89 -11.68 15.29
C LEU A 2 34.37 -11.91 15.36
N TYR A 3 33.77 -11.43 16.43
CA TYR A 3 32.31 -11.47 16.65
C TYR A 3 31.64 -10.46 15.70
N ALA A 4 30.85 -10.93 14.75
CA ALA A 4 29.94 -10.12 13.95
C ALA A 4 28.60 -9.99 14.71
N PRO A 5 28.06 -8.79 14.95
CA PRO A 5 26.73 -8.61 15.54
C PRO A 5 25.66 -8.97 14.52
N ARG A 6 24.89 -10.01 14.86
CA ARG A 6 23.66 -10.39 14.13
C ARG A 6 22.58 -9.34 14.44
N TRP A 7 22.40 -8.37 13.57
CA TRP A 7 21.20 -7.53 13.57
C TRP A 7 20.04 -8.38 13.02
N ARG A 8 19.22 -8.93 13.92
CA ARG A 8 17.90 -9.42 13.55
C ARG A 8 17.03 -8.17 13.30
N ALA A 9 16.84 -7.82 12.02
CA ALA A 9 15.78 -6.94 11.62
C ALA A 9 14.45 -7.64 11.99
N VAL A 10 13.75 -7.07 12.95
CA VAL A 10 12.35 -7.41 13.20
C VAL A 10 11.56 -6.82 12.02
N LEU A 11 11.41 -7.62 10.98
CA LEU A 11 10.43 -7.37 9.93
C LEU A 11 9.05 -7.53 10.60
N LEU A 12 8.43 -6.41 10.98
CA LEU A 12 6.98 -6.38 11.14
C LEU A 12 6.41 -6.71 9.76
N ALA A 13 6.05 -7.98 9.57
CA ALA A 13 5.22 -8.41 8.46
C ALA A 13 3.84 -7.75 8.66
N CYS A 14 3.68 -6.53 8.18
CA CYS A 14 2.39 -5.90 7.96
C CYS A 14 1.71 -6.69 6.83
N GLY A 15 1.10 -7.83 7.17
CA GLY A 15 0.34 -8.65 6.24
C GLY A 15 -0.80 -7.80 5.70
N LEU A 16 -0.65 -7.31 4.47
CA LEU A 16 -1.81 -6.96 3.65
C LEU A 16 -2.69 -8.21 3.62
N LEU A 17 -4.00 -8.04 3.78
CA LEU A 17 -4.94 -9.08 3.36
C LEU A 17 -4.52 -9.48 1.94
N PRO A 18 -4.47 -10.78 1.62
CA PRO A 18 -4.22 -11.15 0.24
C PRO A 18 -5.24 -10.37 -0.61
N PHE A 19 -4.75 -9.61 -1.58
CA PHE A 19 -5.59 -9.01 -2.59
C PHE A 19 -6.42 -10.13 -3.21
N SER A 20 -7.65 -10.29 -2.75
CA SER A 20 -8.58 -11.23 -3.38
C SER A 20 -9.21 -10.50 -4.55
N PRO A 21 -8.83 -10.81 -5.80
CA PRO A 21 -9.42 -10.19 -6.99
C PRO A 21 -10.90 -10.55 -7.18
N ALA A 22 -11.44 -11.43 -6.33
CA ALA A 22 -12.73 -12.09 -6.53
C ALA A 22 -13.97 -11.23 -6.27
N PHE A 23 -13.86 -10.01 -5.71
CA PHE A 23 -15.04 -9.26 -5.28
C PHE A 23 -15.51 -8.17 -6.24
N ALA A 24 -14.64 -7.59 -7.09
CA ALA A 24 -15.04 -6.54 -8.02
C ALA A 24 -16.12 -7.03 -9.02
N ASP A 25 -15.99 -8.26 -9.50
CA ASP A 25 -16.95 -8.87 -10.44
C ASP A 25 -18.30 -9.23 -9.77
N SER A 26 -18.35 -9.38 -8.43
CA SER A 26 -19.56 -9.77 -7.70
C SER A 26 -20.55 -8.63 -7.51
N TRP A 27 -20.11 -7.37 -7.61
CA TRP A 27 -20.99 -6.21 -7.34
C TRP A 27 -21.85 -5.77 -8.52
N ASN A 28 -21.67 -6.40 -9.71
CA ASN A 28 -22.43 -6.09 -10.93
C ASN A 28 -22.47 -4.58 -11.29
N ILE A 29 -21.41 -3.83 -10.94
CA ILE A 29 -21.24 -2.41 -11.25
C ILE A 29 -20.40 -2.32 -12.52
N PRO A 30 -20.97 -1.86 -13.67
CA PRO A 30 -20.22 -1.82 -14.91
C PRO A 30 -19.02 -0.87 -14.81
N ALA A 31 -17.87 -1.34 -15.32
CA ALA A 31 -16.67 -0.53 -15.40
C ALA A 31 -16.90 0.69 -16.31
N PRO A 32 -16.28 1.84 -16.01
CA PRO A 32 -16.34 3.00 -16.89
C PRO A 32 -15.60 2.71 -18.21
N ASP A 33 -16.13 3.21 -19.33
CA ASP A 33 -15.45 3.18 -20.61
C ASP A 33 -14.29 4.19 -20.64
N LEU A 34 -13.05 3.69 -20.83
CA LEU A 34 -11.82 4.46 -20.73
C LEU A 34 -10.89 4.20 -21.92
N SER A 35 -10.26 5.24 -22.43
CA SER A 35 -9.17 5.13 -23.39
C SER A 35 -7.87 4.74 -22.63
N ALA A 36 -7.69 3.43 -22.40
CA ALA A 36 -6.47 2.86 -21.85
C ALA A 36 -6.37 1.37 -22.18
N ARG A 37 -5.15 0.87 -22.42
CA ARG A 37 -4.90 -0.56 -22.67
C ARG A 37 -5.10 -1.41 -21.42
N ALA A 38 -4.77 -0.86 -20.26
CA ALA A 38 -4.98 -1.50 -18.95
C ALA A 38 -5.23 -0.46 -17.88
N PHE A 39 -6.07 -0.79 -16.91
CA PHE A 39 -6.30 0.06 -15.74
C PHE A 39 -6.69 -0.75 -14.50
N VAL A 40 -6.45 -0.15 -13.34
CA VAL A 40 -6.87 -0.64 -12.02
C VAL A 40 -7.27 0.56 -11.16
N LEU A 41 -8.35 0.41 -10.41
CA LEU A 41 -8.72 1.30 -9.32
C LEU A 41 -8.80 0.50 -8.03
N ILE A 42 -8.11 0.97 -7.00
CA ILE A 42 -8.09 0.35 -5.68
C ILE A 42 -8.44 1.37 -4.61
N GLU A 43 -9.11 0.92 -3.56
CA GLU A 43 -9.18 1.66 -2.31
C GLU A 43 -8.00 1.29 -1.43
N ALA A 44 -7.20 2.28 -1.05
CA ALA A 44 -5.86 2.04 -0.50
C ALA A 44 -5.83 1.54 0.95
N GLN A 45 -6.84 1.84 1.76
CA GLN A 45 -6.91 1.47 3.19
C GLN A 45 -7.41 0.04 3.37
N SER A 46 -8.48 -0.34 2.65
CA SER A 46 -9.02 -1.70 2.68
C SER A 46 -8.24 -2.66 1.77
N GLY A 47 -7.51 -2.14 0.79
CA GLY A 47 -6.87 -2.92 -0.25
C GLY A 47 -7.85 -3.45 -1.30
N THR A 48 -9.12 -3.02 -1.29
CA THR A 48 -10.16 -3.53 -2.20
C THR A 48 -9.94 -3.01 -3.61
N GLU A 49 -9.83 -3.92 -4.58
CA GLU A 49 -9.85 -3.60 -6.00
C GLU A 49 -11.30 -3.34 -6.42
N LEU A 50 -11.58 -2.12 -6.89
CA LEU A 50 -12.93 -1.66 -7.23
C LEU A 50 -13.29 -1.95 -8.69
N VAL A 51 -12.32 -1.83 -9.57
CA VAL A 51 -12.44 -2.17 -10.98
C VAL A 51 -11.07 -2.38 -11.59
N ALA A 52 -10.99 -3.35 -12.53
CA ALA A 52 -9.77 -3.66 -13.26
C ALA A 52 -10.08 -4.02 -14.71
N HIS A 53 -9.14 -3.71 -15.60
CA HIS A 53 -9.17 -4.14 -16.99
C HIS A 53 -7.73 -4.45 -17.43
N ASN A 54 -7.50 -5.66 -17.98
CA ASN A 54 -6.18 -6.10 -18.39
C ASN A 54 -5.09 -5.87 -17.31
N ALA A 55 -5.46 -5.98 -16.03
CA ALA A 55 -4.69 -5.51 -14.89
C ALA A 55 -3.28 -6.11 -14.81
N ASP A 56 -3.10 -7.35 -15.25
CA ASP A 56 -1.86 -8.13 -15.15
C ASP A 56 -1.07 -8.20 -16.47
N VAL A 57 -1.58 -7.55 -17.53
CA VAL A 57 -0.87 -7.49 -18.81
C VAL A 57 0.41 -6.68 -18.65
N ARG A 58 1.54 -7.26 -19.12
CA ARG A 58 2.85 -6.61 -19.10
C ARG A 58 2.95 -5.54 -20.19
N LEU A 59 3.09 -4.30 -19.76
CA LEU A 59 3.19 -3.12 -20.63
C LEU A 59 4.39 -2.27 -20.23
N PRO A 60 4.97 -1.49 -21.17
CA PRO A 60 6.00 -0.51 -20.81
C PRO A 60 5.44 0.53 -19.84
N PRO A 61 6.04 0.72 -18.65
CA PRO A 61 5.52 1.65 -17.64
C PRO A 61 5.92 3.11 -17.88
N ALA A 62 6.81 3.39 -18.83
CA ALA A 62 7.43 4.69 -19.00
C ALA A 62 7.93 5.25 -17.65
N SER A 63 7.82 6.57 -17.42
CA SER A 63 8.29 7.21 -16.18
C SER A 63 7.51 6.84 -14.91
N LEU A 64 6.49 5.97 -14.97
CA LEU A 64 5.92 5.38 -13.73
C LEU A 64 6.97 4.51 -13.00
N THR A 65 8.00 4.04 -13.71
CA THR A 65 9.22 3.44 -13.15
C THR A 65 9.80 4.22 -11.99
N LYS A 66 9.71 5.56 -12.03
CA LYS A 66 10.25 6.43 -10.99
C LYS A 66 9.54 6.31 -9.64
N LEU A 67 8.39 5.63 -9.58
CA LEU A 67 7.77 5.26 -8.30
C LEU A 67 8.65 4.25 -7.54
N MET A 68 9.20 3.23 -8.22
CA MET A 68 10.15 2.29 -7.60
C MET A 68 11.47 2.99 -7.26
N THR A 69 11.95 3.87 -8.14
CA THR A 69 13.14 4.66 -7.86
C THR A 69 12.95 5.52 -6.61
N ALA A 70 11.81 6.22 -6.50
CA ALA A 70 11.48 7.00 -5.31
C ALA A 70 11.35 6.14 -4.05
N TYR A 71 10.68 4.98 -4.14
CA TYR A 71 10.52 4.05 -3.03
C TYR A 71 11.87 3.64 -2.41
N LEU A 72 12.83 3.23 -3.25
CA LEU A 72 14.17 2.86 -2.78
C LEU A 72 14.95 4.03 -2.20
N LEU A 73 14.89 5.19 -2.85
CA LEU A 73 15.61 6.39 -2.41
C LEU A 73 14.99 6.99 -1.12
N PHE A 74 13.68 6.89 -0.93
CA PHE A 74 13.02 7.23 0.36
C PHE A 74 13.46 6.28 1.47
N GLY A 75 13.63 4.99 1.16
CA GLY A 75 14.23 4.03 2.08
C GLY A 75 15.66 4.41 2.48
N ASP A 76 16.47 4.88 1.51
CA ASP A 76 17.85 5.35 1.77
C ASP A 76 17.86 6.63 2.63
N LEU A 77 16.91 7.57 2.43
CA LEU A 77 16.74 8.75 3.30
C LEU A 77 16.38 8.34 4.73
N ARG A 78 15.39 7.46 4.89
CA ARG A 78 14.95 6.96 6.22
C ARG A 78 16.07 6.21 6.96
N ALA A 79 16.90 5.48 6.21
CA ALA A 79 18.06 4.79 6.75
C ALA A 79 19.27 5.70 7.01
N GLY A 80 19.18 7.00 6.71
CA GLY A 80 20.28 7.96 6.87
C GLY A 80 21.44 7.80 5.87
N LYS A 81 21.26 6.99 4.82
CA LYS A 81 22.26 6.82 3.75
C LYS A 81 22.31 8.02 2.80
N LEU A 82 21.22 8.72 2.67
CA LEU A 82 21.08 10.02 2.00
C LEU A 82 20.59 11.05 2.99
N LYS A 83 20.96 12.33 2.79
CA LYS A 83 20.46 13.46 3.56
C LYS A 83 19.85 14.49 2.61
N LEU A 84 18.75 15.13 3.01
CA LEU A 84 18.00 16.04 2.14
C LEU A 84 18.80 17.29 1.72
N ASP A 85 19.64 17.78 2.60
CA ASP A 85 20.50 18.95 2.44
C ASP A 85 21.86 18.61 1.82
N GLU A 86 22.17 17.33 1.64
CA GLU A 86 23.42 16.88 1.01
C GLU A 86 23.50 17.38 -0.42
N LEU A 87 24.66 17.97 -0.78
CA LEU A 87 24.93 18.42 -2.13
C LEU A 87 25.52 17.27 -2.97
N VAL A 88 24.92 17.03 -4.13
CA VAL A 88 25.38 16.00 -5.08
C VAL A 88 25.82 16.67 -6.36
N THR A 89 27.02 16.32 -6.82
CA THR A 89 27.56 16.83 -8.09
C THR A 89 26.97 16.06 -9.26
N VAL A 90 26.44 16.80 -10.23
CA VAL A 90 25.83 16.25 -11.44
C VAL A 90 26.92 15.77 -12.41
N SER A 91 26.87 14.48 -12.74
CA SER A 91 27.82 13.91 -13.71
C SER A 91 27.51 14.35 -15.14
N ARG A 92 28.53 14.25 -16.00
CA ARG A 92 28.37 14.48 -17.45
C ARG A 92 27.33 13.56 -18.07
N TYR A 93 27.23 12.32 -17.58
CA TYR A 93 26.28 11.33 -18.09
C TYR A 93 24.84 11.72 -17.68
N ALA A 94 24.61 12.04 -16.41
CA ALA A 94 23.30 12.47 -15.91
C ALA A 94 22.80 13.70 -16.67
N ALA A 95 23.66 14.73 -16.85
CA ALA A 95 23.31 15.97 -17.54
C ALA A 95 22.93 15.79 -19.02
N ARG A 96 23.32 14.66 -19.66
CA ARG A 96 23.05 14.38 -21.08
C ARG A 96 21.95 13.38 -21.33
N LEU A 97 21.31 12.84 -20.28
CA LEU A 97 20.24 11.87 -20.45
C LEU A 97 19.07 12.44 -21.26
N PRO A 98 18.55 11.66 -22.23
CA PRO A 98 17.42 12.10 -23.05
C PRO A 98 16.08 12.07 -22.27
N GLY A 99 15.05 12.68 -22.87
CA GLY A 99 13.68 12.71 -22.36
C GLY A 99 13.42 13.88 -21.41
N ALA A 100 12.58 13.68 -20.41
CA ALA A 100 12.23 14.74 -19.44
C ALA A 100 13.44 15.14 -18.59
N ARG A 101 13.61 16.45 -18.35
CA ARG A 101 14.80 16.99 -17.67
C ARG A 101 14.42 18.07 -16.66
N MET A 102 15.19 18.14 -15.58
CA MET A 102 15.23 19.25 -14.64
C MET A 102 16.14 20.38 -15.14
N PHE A 103 16.87 20.15 -16.25
CA PHE A 103 17.86 21.04 -16.87
C PHE A 103 19.13 21.25 -16.04
N LEU A 104 19.60 20.17 -15.42
CA LEU A 104 20.87 20.14 -14.72
C LEU A 104 22.04 20.21 -15.71
N ARG A 105 23.15 20.87 -15.29
CA ARG A 105 24.40 20.97 -16.03
C ARG A 105 25.45 20.10 -15.37
N GLU A 106 26.41 19.61 -16.17
CA GLU A 106 27.60 18.94 -15.66
C GLU A 106 28.32 19.84 -14.65
N GLY A 107 28.65 19.29 -13.48
CA GLY A 107 29.30 20.02 -12.39
C GLY A 107 28.36 20.81 -11.46
N ASP A 108 27.08 20.93 -11.76
CA ASP A 108 26.15 21.54 -10.83
C ASP A 108 26.17 20.78 -9.49
N SER A 109 26.14 21.52 -8.38
CA SER A 109 26.03 20.97 -7.02
C SER A 109 24.62 21.19 -6.52
N VAL A 110 23.83 20.11 -6.40
CA VAL A 110 22.38 20.17 -6.19
C VAL A 110 21.98 19.45 -4.91
N PRO A 111 21.17 20.07 -4.02
CA PRO A 111 20.64 19.38 -2.85
C PRO A 111 19.79 18.16 -3.22
N VAL A 112 19.93 17.08 -2.48
CA VAL A 112 19.16 15.83 -2.67
C VAL A 112 17.66 16.11 -2.71
N GLN A 113 17.12 16.96 -1.82
CA GLN A 113 15.70 17.32 -1.84
C GLN A 113 15.24 17.95 -3.16
N ASP A 114 16.10 18.72 -3.81
CA ASP A 114 15.78 19.40 -5.07
C ASP A 114 15.84 18.43 -6.25
N LEU A 115 16.77 17.46 -6.21
CA LEU A 115 16.79 16.35 -7.15
C LEU A 115 15.51 15.51 -7.06
N PHE A 116 14.99 15.23 -5.85
CA PHE A 116 13.69 14.55 -5.69
C PHE A 116 12.55 15.35 -6.31
N LYS A 117 12.45 16.65 -6.03
CA LYS A 117 11.40 17.50 -6.61
C LYS A 117 11.50 17.51 -8.14
N GLY A 118 12.70 17.65 -8.71
CA GLY A 118 12.90 17.56 -10.16
C GLY A 118 12.51 16.20 -10.75
N MET A 119 12.79 15.10 -10.07
CA MET A 119 12.40 13.74 -10.45
C MET A 119 10.89 13.55 -10.41
N LEU A 120 10.21 14.02 -9.37
CA LEU A 120 8.80 13.74 -9.13
C LEU A 120 7.88 14.69 -9.90
N VAL A 121 8.16 16.00 -9.89
CA VAL A 121 7.32 17.03 -10.53
C VAL A 121 7.50 17.01 -12.04
N GLN A 122 8.73 17.20 -12.52
CA GLN A 122 9.04 17.30 -13.96
C GLN A 122 9.38 15.96 -14.59
N SER A 123 9.56 14.92 -13.76
CA SER A 123 10.02 13.61 -14.24
C SER A 123 11.46 13.61 -14.78
N GLY A 124 12.34 14.52 -14.27
CA GLY A 124 13.70 14.73 -14.75
C GLY A 124 14.55 13.45 -14.72
N ASN A 125 15.03 13.01 -15.88
CA ASN A 125 15.93 11.85 -15.98
C ASN A 125 17.33 12.18 -15.44
N ASP A 126 17.79 13.42 -15.66
CA ASP A 126 19.04 13.97 -15.13
C ASP A 126 19.04 13.96 -13.59
N ALA A 127 17.99 14.48 -12.95
CA ALA A 127 17.84 14.44 -11.50
C ALA A 127 17.75 12.99 -10.97
N THR A 128 16.99 12.14 -11.66
CA THR A 128 16.85 10.72 -11.30
C THR A 128 18.20 10.02 -11.30
N PHE A 129 19.01 10.22 -12.35
CA PHE A 129 20.28 9.54 -12.49
C PHE A 129 21.33 10.06 -11.49
N THR A 130 21.35 11.37 -11.23
CA THR A 130 22.22 11.98 -10.21
C THR A 130 21.96 11.37 -8.83
N LEU A 131 20.67 11.15 -8.46
CA LEU A 131 20.32 10.46 -7.21
C LEU A 131 20.80 9.01 -7.20
N ILE A 132 20.70 8.29 -8.32
CA ILE A 132 21.12 6.88 -8.44
C ILE A 132 22.64 6.75 -8.31
N GLU A 133 23.41 7.60 -8.99
CA GLU A 133 24.87 7.61 -8.87
C GLU A 133 25.29 7.82 -7.41
N ARG A 134 24.65 8.75 -6.71
CA ARG A 134 24.93 9.00 -5.28
C ARG A 134 24.52 7.82 -4.40
N ALA A 135 23.36 7.21 -4.65
CA ALA A 135 22.79 6.17 -3.77
C ALA A 135 23.40 4.78 -3.99
N SER A 136 23.88 4.46 -5.21
CA SER A 136 24.30 3.11 -5.57
C SER A 136 25.56 3.06 -6.44
N GLY A 137 26.13 4.19 -6.76
CA GLY A 137 27.33 4.31 -7.60
C GLY A 137 27.05 4.04 -9.08
N THR A 138 26.33 2.96 -9.41
CA THR A 138 26.06 2.56 -10.80
C THR A 138 24.61 2.15 -11.04
N LEU A 139 24.15 2.32 -12.29
CA LEU A 139 22.82 1.90 -12.71
C LEU A 139 22.57 0.38 -12.52
N PRO A 140 23.47 -0.55 -12.90
CA PRO A 140 23.25 -1.97 -12.69
C PRO A 140 23.00 -2.36 -11.23
N VAL A 141 23.73 -1.76 -10.29
CA VAL A 141 23.54 -1.99 -8.84
C VAL A 141 22.16 -1.49 -8.41
N PHE A 142 21.73 -0.31 -8.87
CA PHE A 142 20.41 0.23 -8.53
C PHE A 142 19.29 -0.61 -9.14
N VAL A 143 19.41 -1.05 -10.41
CA VAL A 143 18.42 -1.91 -11.07
C VAL A 143 18.30 -3.27 -10.37
N ALA A 144 19.38 -3.84 -9.89
CA ALA A 144 19.32 -5.06 -9.07
C ALA A 144 18.50 -4.84 -7.79
N ARG A 145 18.69 -3.69 -7.11
CA ARG A 145 17.86 -3.30 -5.94
C ARG A 145 16.38 -3.14 -6.32
N MET A 146 16.07 -2.52 -7.48
CA MET A 146 14.69 -2.36 -7.96
C MET A 146 14.01 -3.72 -8.15
N ASN A 147 14.66 -4.68 -8.77
CA ASN A 147 14.10 -6.00 -9.03
C ASN A 147 13.98 -6.84 -7.74
N ALA A 148 14.92 -6.72 -6.81
CA ALA A 148 14.81 -7.34 -5.48
C ALA A 148 13.59 -6.79 -4.73
N MET A 149 13.42 -5.47 -4.70
CA MET A 149 12.27 -4.84 -4.06
C MET A 149 10.95 -5.16 -4.77
N ALA A 150 10.93 -5.29 -6.10
CA ALA A 150 9.76 -5.75 -6.83
C ALA A 150 9.30 -7.15 -6.37
N ALA A 151 10.25 -8.06 -6.16
CA ALA A 151 9.96 -9.39 -5.61
C ALA A 151 9.44 -9.31 -4.16
N GLU A 152 10.04 -8.49 -3.30
CA GLU A 152 9.60 -8.28 -1.92
C GLU A 152 8.18 -7.70 -1.84
N LEU A 153 7.82 -6.78 -2.74
CA LEU A 153 6.48 -6.20 -2.84
C LEU A 153 5.48 -7.08 -3.59
N GLY A 154 5.88 -8.25 -4.09
CA GLY A 154 5.03 -9.19 -4.83
C GLY A 154 4.58 -8.66 -6.20
N LEU A 155 5.42 -7.86 -6.88
CA LEU A 155 5.13 -7.30 -8.21
C LEU A 155 5.47 -8.35 -9.30
N ALA A 156 4.62 -9.36 -9.43
CA ALA A 156 4.88 -10.57 -10.24
C ALA A 156 4.99 -10.33 -11.75
N ASN A 157 4.42 -9.22 -12.25
CA ASN A 157 4.45 -8.84 -13.65
C ASN A 157 5.35 -7.63 -13.93
N THR A 158 6.39 -7.45 -13.10
CA THR A 158 7.28 -6.29 -13.20
C THR A 158 8.73 -6.72 -13.33
N HIS A 159 9.43 -6.11 -14.27
CA HIS A 159 10.88 -6.20 -14.39
C HIS A 159 11.46 -4.85 -14.82
N PHE A 160 12.43 -4.37 -14.07
CA PHE A 160 13.12 -3.12 -14.35
C PHE A 160 14.45 -3.38 -15.04
N ALA A 161 14.70 -2.72 -16.19
CA ALA A 161 15.97 -2.71 -16.91
C ALA A 161 16.68 -1.36 -16.77
N ASN A 162 15.98 -0.33 -16.30
CA ASN A 162 16.52 0.98 -15.97
C ASN A 162 15.66 1.67 -14.90
N ALA A 163 16.09 2.82 -14.40
CA ALA A 163 15.43 3.51 -13.31
C ALA A 163 14.62 4.75 -13.73
N THR A 164 14.52 5.03 -15.01
CA THR A 164 13.85 6.22 -15.56
C THR A 164 12.58 5.89 -16.35
N GLY A 165 12.47 4.65 -16.86
CA GLY A 165 11.39 4.21 -17.73
C GLY A 165 11.64 4.48 -19.22
N LEU A 166 12.89 4.68 -19.63
CA LEU A 166 13.27 4.71 -21.04
C LEU A 166 13.04 3.33 -21.67
N ASN A 167 12.72 3.31 -22.95
CA ASN A 167 12.38 2.10 -23.70
C ASN A 167 13.47 1.03 -23.60
N ASN A 168 13.06 -0.17 -23.22
CA ASN A 168 13.86 -1.37 -23.23
C ASN A 168 12.90 -2.58 -23.34
N PRO A 169 13.12 -3.57 -24.20
CA PRO A 169 12.23 -4.72 -24.36
C PRO A 169 12.05 -5.55 -23.08
N GLN A 170 13.02 -5.52 -22.17
CA GLN A 170 12.95 -6.20 -20.88
C GLN A 170 12.41 -5.32 -19.75
N HIS A 171 11.95 -4.08 -20.04
CA HIS A 171 11.43 -3.15 -19.06
C HIS A 171 9.91 -3.10 -19.13
N TYR A 172 9.24 -3.76 -18.21
CA TYR A 172 7.79 -3.87 -18.19
C TYR A 172 7.23 -3.87 -16.77
N SER A 173 5.96 -3.55 -16.67
CA SER A 173 5.17 -3.69 -15.44
C SER A 173 3.70 -3.93 -15.82
N SER A 174 2.83 -4.12 -14.83
CA SER A 174 1.40 -4.21 -15.02
C SER A 174 0.66 -3.09 -14.27
N ALA A 175 -0.60 -2.84 -14.65
CA ALA A 175 -1.40 -1.83 -13.95
C ALA A 175 -1.58 -2.20 -12.47
N ARG A 176 -1.81 -3.47 -12.15
CA ARG A 176 -1.94 -3.97 -10.78
C ARG A 176 -0.67 -3.78 -9.98
N ASP A 177 0.49 -4.14 -10.53
CA ASP A 177 1.77 -4.02 -9.84
C ASP A 177 2.14 -2.56 -9.54
N LEU A 178 1.92 -1.66 -10.52
CA LEU A 178 2.14 -0.23 -10.32
C LEU A 178 1.18 0.37 -9.29
N THR A 179 -0.05 -0.12 -9.21
CA THR A 179 -1.00 0.28 -8.17
C THR A 179 -0.52 -0.17 -6.79
N ARG A 180 -0.06 -1.43 -6.65
CA ARG A 180 0.54 -1.95 -5.41
C ARG A 180 1.74 -1.14 -4.98
N LEU A 181 2.63 -0.83 -5.93
CA LEU A 181 3.79 0.01 -5.66
C LEU A 181 3.40 1.41 -5.20
N ALA A 182 2.38 2.02 -5.82
CA ALA A 182 1.89 3.35 -5.45
C ALA A 182 1.31 3.36 -4.03
N VAL A 183 0.52 2.34 -3.67
CA VAL A 183 0.00 2.16 -2.31
C VAL A 183 1.15 1.98 -1.32
N ALA A 184 2.17 1.18 -1.66
CA ALA A 184 3.35 0.99 -0.82
C ALA A 184 4.12 2.30 -0.61
N VAL A 185 4.32 3.11 -1.65
CA VAL A 185 4.97 4.44 -1.53
C VAL A 185 4.24 5.32 -0.52
N GLN A 186 2.91 5.41 -0.62
CA GLN A 186 2.11 6.26 0.27
C GLN A 186 2.02 5.74 1.70
N ARG A 187 1.92 4.43 1.87
CA ARG A 187 1.85 3.77 3.18
C ARG A 187 3.17 3.86 3.93
N ASP A 188 4.26 3.54 3.24
CA ASP A 188 5.57 3.38 3.88
C ASP A 188 6.33 4.71 4.01
N PHE A 189 6.03 5.70 3.16
CA PHE A 189 6.73 6.98 3.12
C PHE A 189 5.79 8.20 3.09
N PRO A 190 4.80 8.28 4.03
CA PRO A 190 3.84 9.37 4.05
C PRO A 190 4.48 10.75 4.23
N GLU A 191 5.66 10.83 4.85
CA GLU A 191 6.41 12.08 5.04
C GLU A 191 6.89 12.73 3.73
N TYR A 192 7.00 11.97 2.65
CA TYR A 192 7.40 12.48 1.32
C TYR A 192 6.22 12.59 0.34
N ALA A 193 5.01 12.20 0.75
CA ALA A 193 3.83 12.22 -0.12
C ALA A 193 3.54 13.61 -0.70
N GLY A 194 3.77 14.67 0.09
CA GLY A 194 3.56 16.05 -0.34
C GLY A 194 4.39 16.48 -1.57
N TRP A 195 5.49 15.80 -1.86
CA TRP A 195 6.31 16.15 -3.05
C TRP A 195 5.65 15.74 -4.36
N PHE A 196 4.80 14.72 -4.36
CA PHE A 196 4.02 14.32 -5.54
C PHE A 196 2.89 15.32 -5.84
N ALA A 197 2.42 16.04 -4.82
CA ALA A 197 1.34 17.01 -4.91
C ALA A 197 1.81 18.42 -5.29
N LEU A 198 3.12 18.67 -5.39
CA LEU A 198 3.64 19.97 -5.77
C LEU A 198 3.13 20.35 -7.17
N PRO A 199 2.41 21.48 -7.34
CA PRO A 199 1.86 21.86 -8.64
C PRO A 199 2.94 22.32 -9.61
N GLU A 200 4.05 22.83 -9.09
CA GLU A 200 5.19 23.36 -9.82
C GLU A 200 6.46 23.21 -8.98
N TYR A 201 7.59 23.08 -9.65
CA TYR A 201 8.90 23.19 -9.04
C TYR A 201 9.79 24.14 -9.86
N ARG A 202 10.54 25.01 -9.19
CA ARG A 202 11.43 25.98 -9.85
C ARG A 202 12.88 25.65 -9.57
N TRP A 203 13.67 25.49 -10.64
CA TRP A 203 15.12 25.27 -10.57
C TRP A 203 15.86 26.25 -11.49
N ALA A 204 16.93 26.89 -11.02
CA ALA A 204 17.78 27.83 -11.79
C ALA A 204 16.95 28.86 -12.58
N GLY A 205 15.87 29.40 -11.98
CA GLY A 205 14.97 30.36 -12.62
C GLY A 205 13.91 29.75 -13.55
N ILE A 206 13.99 28.44 -13.87
CA ILE A 206 13.03 27.77 -14.77
C ILE A 206 11.88 27.19 -13.94
N ALA A 207 10.68 27.68 -14.19
CA ALA A 207 9.46 27.14 -13.64
C ALA A 207 9.06 25.86 -14.38
N GLN A 208 8.80 24.78 -13.65
CA GLN A 208 8.50 23.46 -14.19
C GLN A 208 7.18 22.96 -13.59
N PRO A 209 6.04 23.09 -14.33
CA PRO A 209 4.76 22.61 -13.83
C PRO A 209 4.74 21.08 -13.70
N ASN A 210 3.98 20.59 -12.74
CA ASN A 210 3.75 19.15 -12.61
C ASN A 210 3.00 18.63 -13.85
N ARG A 211 3.44 17.49 -14.34
CA ARG A 211 2.87 16.84 -15.53
C ARG A 211 1.54 16.15 -15.27
N ASN A 212 1.08 16.09 -14.02
CA ASN A 212 -0.22 15.56 -13.64
C ASN A 212 -1.26 16.69 -13.55
N PRO A 213 -2.11 16.90 -14.58
CA PRO A 213 -3.09 17.97 -14.56
C PRO A 213 -4.22 17.73 -13.54
N LEU A 214 -4.38 16.47 -13.04
CA LEU A 214 -5.41 16.13 -12.06
C LEU A 214 -5.12 16.71 -10.67
N LEU A 215 -3.93 17.23 -10.39
CA LEU A 215 -3.61 17.93 -9.13
C LEU A 215 -4.49 19.18 -8.90
N ARG A 216 -5.21 19.63 -9.92
CA ARG A 216 -6.20 20.73 -9.81
C ARG A 216 -7.58 20.23 -9.36
N ASP A 217 -7.80 18.92 -9.39
CA ASP A 217 -9.09 18.32 -9.04
C ASP A 217 -9.17 18.10 -7.51
N PRO A 218 -10.36 18.20 -6.90
CA PRO A 218 -10.52 18.07 -5.47
C PRO A 218 -9.96 16.75 -4.92
N GLY A 219 -9.11 16.85 -3.90
CA GLY A 219 -8.55 15.70 -3.17
C GLY A 219 -7.44 14.95 -3.90
N VAL A 220 -7.07 15.30 -5.12
CA VAL A 220 -5.96 14.67 -5.84
C VAL A 220 -4.63 15.18 -5.29
N ASP A 221 -3.78 14.23 -4.85
CA ASP A 221 -2.49 14.51 -4.19
C ASP A 221 -1.29 13.80 -4.84
N GLY A 222 -1.46 13.28 -6.06
CA GLY A 222 -0.36 12.63 -6.78
C GLY A 222 -0.85 11.73 -7.90
N LEU A 223 -0.02 10.77 -8.39
CA LEU A 223 1.39 10.55 -8.03
C LEU A 223 2.32 10.81 -9.20
N LYS A 224 2.15 10.05 -10.32
CA LYS A 224 3.14 10.08 -11.42
C LYS A 224 2.50 9.90 -12.78
N THR A 225 3.04 10.60 -13.77
CA THR A 225 2.72 10.42 -15.20
C THR A 225 3.90 9.76 -15.92
N GLY A 226 3.60 9.09 -17.03
CA GLY A 226 4.59 8.52 -17.93
C GLY A 226 4.17 8.66 -19.38
N HIS A 227 5.14 8.77 -20.29
CA HIS A 227 4.92 8.68 -21.73
C HIS A 227 6.18 8.24 -22.45
N THR A 228 6.04 7.31 -23.37
CA THR A 228 6.95 7.02 -24.46
C THR A 228 6.11 6.56 -25.68
N GLU A 229 6.68 6.59 -26.87
CA GLU A 229 5.97 6.13 -28.09
C GLU A 229 5.40 4.71 -27.94
N THR A 230 6.14 3.81 -27.28
CA THR A 230 5.71 2.42 -27.10
C THR A 230 4.73 2.23 -25.93
N ALA A 231 4.85 3.04 -24.90
CA ALA A 231 3.98 2.97 -23.70
C ALA A 231 2.64 3.63 -23.93
N GLY A 232 2.54 4.65 -24.81
CA GLY A 232 1.44 5.57 -24.81
C GLY A 232 1.46 6.45 -23.56
N TYR A 233 0.33 7.04 -23.21
CA TYR A 233 0.22 7.92 -22.04
C TYR A 233 -0.22 7.13 -20.80
N CYS A 234 0.60 7.18 -19.76
CA CYS A 234 0.41 6.43 -18.53
C CYS A 234 0.23 7.37 -17.32
N LEU A 235 -0.51 6.90 -16.31
CA LEU A 235 -0.82 7.65 -15.09
C LEU A 235 -0.94 6.69 -13.91
N VAL A 236 -0.38 7.08 -12.79
CA VAL A 236 -0.83 6.68 -11.46
C VAL A 236 -1.33 7.94 -10.76
N ALA A 237 -2.59 7.97 -10.41
CA ALA A 237 -3.21 9.05 -9.66
C ALA A 237 -3.65 8.57 -8.28
N SER A 238 -3.54 9.45 -7.28
CA SER A 238 -4.07 9.23 -5.94
C SER A 238 -4.97 10.40 -5.57
N ALA A 239 -6.07 10.08 -4.91
CA ALA A 239 -6.99 11.10 -4.38
C ALA A 239 -7.59 10.62 -3.05
N GLN A 240 -7.85 11.59 -2.14
CA GLN A 240 -8.56 11.33 -0.90
C GLN A 240 -9.74 12.27 -0.77
N ARG A 241 -10.94 11.70 -0.50
CA ARG A 241 -12.19 12.44 -0.24
C ARG A 241 -12.93 11.75 0.90
N GLU A 242 -13.41 12.50 1.87
CA GLU A 242 -14.23 12.01 3.00
C GLU A 242 -13.64 10.76 3.70
N GLY A 243 -12.30 10.74 3.85
CA GLY A 243 -11.59 9.64 4.50
C GLY A 243 -11.29 8.43 3.60
N MET A 244 -11.92 8.30 2.44
CA MET A 244 -11.64 7.26 1.44
C MET A 244 -10.47 7.66 0.55
N ARG A 245 -9.46 6.79 0.39
CA ARG A 245 -8.30 7.01 -0.49
C ARG A 245 -8.31 6.07 -1.68
N LEU A 246 -8.36 6.63 -2.87
CA LEU A 246 -8.29 5.88 -4.12
C LEU A 246 -6.93 6.02 -4.80
N VAL A 247 -6.46 4.92 -5.37
CA VAL A 247 -5.31 4.90 -6.28
C VAL A 247 -5.76 4.32 -7.61
N ALA A 248 -5.59 5.10 -8.67
CA ALA A 248 -5.96 4.77 -10.04
C ALA A 248 -4.70 4.65 -10.90
N THR A 249 -4.52 3.51 -11.56
CA THR A 249 -3.44 3.30 -12.54
C THR A 249 -4.03 3.09 -13.92
N LEU A 250 -3.50 3.83 -14.92
CA LEU A 250 -3.84 3.68 -16.34
C LEU A 250 -2.56 3.53 -17.15
N LEU A 251 -2.56 2.57 -18.06
CA LEU A 251 -1.46 2.32 -19.00
C LEU A 251 -1.96 2.40 -20.44
N GLY A 252 -1.23 3.13 -21.27
CA GLY A 252 -1.46 3.15 -22.70
C GLY A 252 -2.71 3.89 -23.16
N ALA A 253 -3.00 5.05 -22.58
CA ALA A 253 -3.99 5.98 -23.14
C ALA A 253 -3.46 6.60 -24.44
N ASP A 254 -4.40 7.03 -25.33
CA ASP A 254 -4.07 7.47 -26.69
C ASP A 254 -3.46 8.87 -26.73
N SER A 255 -3.78 9.72 -25.74
CA SER A 255 -3.28 11.08 -25.65
C SER A 255 -3.15 11.56 -24.20
N GLU A 256 -2.46 12.70 -24.01
CA GLU A 256 -2.37 13.34 -22.70
C GLU A 256 -3.76 13.76 -22.17
N GLN A 257 -4.63 14.21 -23.06
CA GLN A 257 -6.00 14.61 -22.71
C GLN A 257 -6.82 13.38 -22.29
N GLU A 258 -6.74 12.28 -23.06
CA GLU A 258 -7.45 11.03 -22.72
C GLU A 258 -6.92 10.41 -21.42
N ARG A 259 -5.61 10.44 -21.19
CA ARG A 259 -5.02 10.05 -19.91
C ARG A 259 -5.64 10.80 -18.74
N ALA A 260 -5.75 12.13 -18.85
CA ALA A 260 -6.33 12.96 -17.80
C ALA A 260 -7.84 12.72 -17.64
N ARG A 261 -8.58 12.62 -18.76
CA ARG A 261 -10.03 12.37 -18.77
C ARG A 261 -10.34 11.01 -18.15
N SER A 262 -9.63 9.96 -18.58
CA SER A 262 -9.79 8.59 -18.09
C SER A 262 -9.43 8.48 -16.60
N GLY A 263 -8.34 9.13 -16.16
CA GLY A 263 -7.96 9.19 -14.76
C GLY A 263 -9.03 9.82 -13.88
N ARG A 264 -9.60 10.96 -14.31
CA ARG A 264 -10.70 11.62 -13.61
C ARG A 264 -11.94 10.73 -13.54
N ARG A 265 -12.36 10.14 -14.68
CA ARG A 265 -13.51 9.25 -14.74
C ARG A 265 -13.35 8.05 -13.80
N LEU A 266 -12.15 7.49 -13.73
CA LEU A 266 -11.87 6.33 -12.88
C LEU A 266 -11.93 6.69 -11.40
N LEU A 267 -11.34 7.82 -10.97
CA LEU A 267 -11.45 8.30 -9.60
C LEU A 267 -12.90 8.64 -9.22
N ASP A 268 -13.61 9.39 -10.09
CA ASP A 268 -15.01 9.76 -9.86
C ASP A 268 -15.95 8.56 -9.83
N PHE A 269 -15.66 7.52 -10.62
CA PHE A 269 -16.36 6.23 -10.54
C PHE A 269 -16.24 5.65 -9.13
N GLY A 270 -15.02 5.52 -8.61
CA GLY A 270 -14.80 4.96 -7.28
C GLY A 270 -15.50 5.75 -6.17
N PHE A 271 -15.33 7.07 -6.14
CA PHE A 271 -15.96 7.91 -5.12
C PHE A 271 -17.49 7.97 -5.21
N ARG A 272 -18.08 7.79 -6.39
CA ARG A 272 -19.55 7.79 -6.56
C ARG A 272 -20.17 6.44 -6.25
N GLN A 273 -19.51 5.34 -6.60
CA GLN A 273 -20.08 4.01 -6.50
C GLN A 273 -19.80 3.34 -5.17
N PHE A 274 -18.75 3.73 -4.46
CA PHE A 274 -18.26 3.03 -3.28
C PHE A 274 -18.14 3.96 -2.08
N GLU A 275 -18.11 3.35 -0.90
CA GLU A 275 -17.78 3.99 0.37
C GLU A 275 -16.90 3.08 1.22
N THR A 276 -16.00 3.68 2.01
CA THR A 276 -15.07 2.96 2.89
C THR A 276 -15.32 3.37 4.31
N ARG A 277 -15.36 2.38 5.23
CA ARG A 277 -15.51 2.62 6.66
C ARG A 277 -14.52 1.81 7.48
N LEU A 278 -14.05 2.41 8.56
CA LEU A 278 -13.31 1.70 9.61
C LEU A 278 -14.34 0.96 10.49
N LEU A 279 -14.37 -0.38 10.37
CA LEU A 279 -15.28 -1.21 11.19
C LEU A 279 -14.70 -1.48 12.58
N TYR A 280 -13.41 -1.82 12.65
CA TYR A 280 -12.75 -2.14 13.91
C TYR A 280 -11.39 -1.47 14.00
N ARG A 281 -11.11 -0.86 15.15
CA ARG A 281 -9.78 -0.33 15.44
C ARG A 281 -8.89 -1.42 16.03
N SER A 282 -7.63 -1.38 15.71
CA SER A 282 -6.61 -2.23 16.32
C SER A 282 -6.64 -2.09 17.85
N GLY A 283 -6.64 -3.23 18.55
CA GLY A 283 -6.65 -3.27 20.01
C GLY A 283 -7.97 -2.89 20.68
N ALA A 284 -9.02 -2.53 19.93
CA ALA A 284 -10.35 -2.32 20.51
C ALA A 284 -11.05 -3.65 20.81
N PRO A 285 -11.73 -3.80 21.94
CA PRO A 285 -12.48 -5.00 22.27
C PRO A 285 -13.63 -5.24 21.27
N VAL A 286 -13.72 -6.45 20.73
CA VAL A 286 -14.75 -6.89 19.79
C VAL A 286 -15.61 -8.00 20.41
N ALA A 287 -14.98 -8.88 21.19
CA ALA A 287 -15.65 -9.99 21.84
C ALA A 287 -14.98 -10.28 23.21
N THR A 288 -15.65 -11.10 24.01
CA THR A 288 -15.11 -11.60 25.29
C THR A 288 -15.14 -13.11 25.27
N LEU A 289 -14.02 -13.75 25.64
CA LEU A 289 -13.91 -15.20 25.74
C LEU A 289 -13.75 -15.64 27.19
N PRO A 290 -14.58 -16.58 27.70
CA PRO A 290 -14.39 -17.16 29.03
C PRO A 290 -13.07 -17.91 29.14
N VAL A 291 -12.36 -17.69 30.26
CA VAL A 291 -11.08 -18.33 30.57
C VAL A 291 -11.24 -19.10 31.89
N TRP A 292 -10.94 -20.39 31.85
CA TRP A 292 -10.94 -21.26 33.02
C TRP A 292 -9.53 -21.43 33.58
N GLU A 293 -9.47 -21.66 34.88
CA GLU A 293 -8.19 -21.84 35.61
C GLU A 293 -7.27 -20.62 35.53
N GLY A 294 -7.77 -19.43 35.11
CA GLY A 294 -7.03 -18.18 35.01
C GLY A 294 -7.18 -17.29 36.24
N GLU A 295 -6.28 -16.31 36.38
CA GLU A 295 -6.43 -15.24 37.36
C GLU A 295 -7.70 -14.41 37.14
N THR A 296 -8.07 -14.25 35.87
CA THR A 296 -9.35 -13.63 35.47
C THR A 296 -10.26 -14.67 34.78
N ASP A 297 -11.58 -14.49 34.90
CA ASP A 297 -12.57 -15.41 34.34
C ASP A 297 -12.84 -15.22 32.85
N ALA A 298 -12.27 -14.18 32.24
CA ALA A 298 -12.42 -13.86 30.84
C ALA A 298 -11.27 -13.03 30.28
N VAL A 299 -11.13 -13.05 28.97
CA VAL A 299 -10.21 -12.20 28.23
C VAL A 299 -10.95 -11.47 27.11
N ALA A 300 -10.67 -10.16 26.95
CA ALA A 300 -11.15 -9.41 25.81
C ALA A 300 -10.37 -9.80 24.54
N LEU A 301 -11.09 -9.97 23.44
CA LEU A 301 -10.54 -10.26 22.14
C LEU A 301 -10.78 -9.08 21.20
N GLY A 302 -9.82 -8.81 20.32
CA GLY A 302 -9.92 -7.75 19.32
C GLY A 302 -9.12 -8.10 18.07
N VAL A 303 -9.08 -7.17 17.14
CA VAL A 303 -8.27 -7.29 15.92
C VAL A 303 -6.88 -6.67 16.16
N ASN A 304 -5.85 -7.21 15.50
CA ASN A 304 -4.45 -6.77 15.63
C ASN A 304 -4.06 -5.62 14.68
N ARG A 305 -5.01 -5.15 13.85
CA ARG A 305 -4.87 -4.02 12.92
C ARG A 305 -6.22 -3.36 12.71
N ASP A 306 -6.22 -2.11 12.21
CA ASP A 306 -7.42 -1.44 11.77
C ASP A 306 -8.05 -2.22 10.60
N VAL A 307 -9.38 -2.41 10.66
CA VAL A 307 -10.16 -3.14 9.66
C VAL A 307 -11.01 -2.15 8.88
N TRP A 308 -10.50 -1.81 7.72
CA TRP A 308 -11.20 -0.97 6.75
C TRP A 308 -11.93 -1.85 5.74
N ILE A 309 -13.18 -1.53 5.45
CA ILE A 309 -14.00 -2.24 4.47
C ILE A 309 -14.55 -1.23 3.46
N THR A 310 -14.50 -1.63 2.21
CA THR A 310 -15.10 -0.88 1.09
C THR A 310 -16.23 -1.68 0.49
N LEU A 311 -17.39 -1.05 0.36
CA LEU A 311 -18.61 -1.64 -0.21
C LEU A 311 -19.22 -0.67 -1.23
N PRO A 312 -20.11 -1.15 -2.10
CA PRO A 312 -21.01 -0.28 -2.86
C PRO A 312 -21.77 0.65 -1.91
N ARG A 313 -22.07 1.88 -2.35
CA ARG A 313 -22.77 2.85 -1.51
C ARG A 313 -24.10 2.31 -1.01
N GLY A 314 -24.35 2.51 0.30
CA GLY A 314 -25.50 1.96 1.00
C GLY A 314 -25.34 0.50 1.44
N GLY A 315 -24.26 -0.19 1.04
CA GLY A 315 -24.04 -1.61 1.33
C GLY A 315 -23.78 -1.92 2.81
N PHE A 316 -23.38 -0.94 3.61
CA PHE A 316 -23.11 -1.16 5.04
C PHE A 316 -24.35 -1.52 5.87
N THR A 317 -25.57 -1.40 5.34
CA THR A 317 -26.79 -1.90 5.99
C THR A 317 -26.88 -3.43 5.97
N ASN A 318 -26.15 -4.07 5.04
CA ASN A 318 -26.23 -5.51 4.77
C ASN A 318 -24.99 -6.27 5.24
N ILE A 319 -24.13 -5.63 6.04
CA ILE A 319 -22.93 -6.29 6.59
C ILE A 319 -23.24 -6.85 7.99
N SER A 320 -22.75 -8.04 8.25
CA SER A 320 -22.71 -8.65 9.56
C SER A 320 -21.31 -9.18 9.87
N ALA A 321 -20.99 -9.32 11.15
CA ALA A 321 -19.65 -9.71 11.59
C ALA A 321 -19.73 -10.63 12.82
N PRO A 322 -20.25 -11.86 12.70
CA PRO A 322 -20.29 -12.81 13.80
C PRO A 322 -18.88 -13.21 14.24
N ALA A 323 -18.65 -13.21 15.56
CA ALA A 323 -17.42 -13.74 16.16
C ALA A 323 -17.59 -15.25 16.40
N LEU A 324 -16.71 -16.04 15.79
CA LEU A 324 -16.62 -17.48 16.03
C LEU A 324 -15.54 -17.75 17.05
N LEU A 325 -15.98 -18.15 18.25
CA LEU A 325 -15.13 -18.36 19.40
C LEU A 325 -15.21 -19.82 19.87
N PRO A 326 -14.13 -20.41 20.42
CA PRO A 326 -14.24 -21.67 21.13
C PRO A 326 -15.14 -21.50 22.37
N PRO A 327 -15.84 -22.54 22.81
CA PRO A 327 -16.76 -22.43 23.95
C PRO A 327 -16.05 -22.08 25.26
N ILE A 328 -14.81 -22.46 25.40
CA ILE A 328 -13.94 -22.20 26.56
C ILE A 328 -12.46 -22.12 26.16
N ARG A 329 -11.67 -21.42 26.98
CA ARG A 329 -10.20 -21.43 26.92
C ARG A 329 -9.65 -21.68 28.34
N LEU A 330 -8.59 -22.50 28.44
CA LEU A 330 -7.83 -22.72 29.68
C LEU A 330 -6.66 -21.74 29.74
N ALA A 331 -6.41 -21.19 30.92
CA ALA A 331 -5.20 -20.41 31.17
C ALA A 331 -3.93 -21.30 31.13
N PRO A 332 -2.74 -20.74 30.79
CA PRO A 332 -2.52 -19.33 30.52
C PRO A 332 -2.97 -18.91 29.13
N VAL A 333 -3.25 -17.61 28.94
CA VAL A 333 -3.49 -16.96 27.67
C VAL A 333 -2.41 -15.89 27.47
N ALA A 334 -1.74 -15.90 26.33
CA ALA A 334 -0.76 -14.89 26.00
C ALA A 334 -1.39 -13.68 25.28
N LEU A 335 -0.87 -12.47 25.54
CA LEU A 335 -1.21 -11.30 24.75
C LEU A 335 -0.93 -11.57 23.25
N GLY A 336 -1.89 -11.26 22.38
CA GLY A 336 -1.77 -11.47 20.93
C GLY A 336 -2.02 -12.92 20.48
N GLU A 337 -2.33 -13.85 21.39
CA GLU A 337 -2.70 -15.21 21.03
C GLU A 337 -4.02 -15.22 20.24
N THR A 338 -4.04 -15.89 19.07
CA THR A 338 -5.27 -16.02 18.27
C THR A 338 -6.21 -17.03 18.92
N LEU A 339 -7.39 -16.59 19.31
CA LEU A 339 -8.37 -17.40 20.07
C LEU A 339 -9.75 -17.50 19.39
N GLY A 340 -9.90 -16.94 18.23
CA GLY A 340 -11.14 -16.99 17.46
C GLY A 340 -10.97 -16.28 16.12
N ARG A 341 -12.08 -16.15 15.42
CA ARG A 341 -12.15 -15.37 14.18
C ARG A 341 -13.44 -14.58 14.09
N LEU A 342 -13.38 -13.47 13.37
CA LEU A 342 -14.52 -12.66 12.99
C LEU A 342 -14.82 -12.94 11.53
N GLU A 343 -16.03 -13.36 11.21
CA GLU A 343 -16.47 -13.57 9.84
C GLU A 343 -17.21 -12.33 9.35
N LEU A 344 -16.65 -11.63 8.37
CA LEU A 344 -17.35 -10.54 7.69
C LEU A 344 -18.21 -11.13 6.60
N VAL A 345 -19.51 -10.86 6.64
CA VAL A 345 -20.51 -11.33 5.67
C VAL A 345 -21.24 -10.13 5.10
N TYR A 346 -21.32 -10.05 3.76
CA TYR A 346 -22.06 -9.03 3.04
C TYR A 346 -23.11 -9.67 2.14
N ASP A 347 -24.38 -9.26 2.26
CA ASP A 347 -25.53 -9.85 1.54
C ASP A 347 -25.59 -11.39 1.64
N GLY A 348 -25.25 -11.94 2.80
CA GLY A 348 -25.23 -13.38 3.06
C GLY A 348 -24.02 -14.12 2.46
N GLN A 349 -23.09 -13.43 1.81
CA GLN A 349 -21.88 -14.01 1.24
C GLN A 349 -20.65 -13.67 2.11
N PRO A 350 -19.73 -14.63 2.34
CA PRO A 350 -18.52 -14.37 3.10
C PRO A 350 -17.65 -13.34 2.38
N LEU A 351 -17.30 -12.26 3.07
CA LEU A 351 -16.44 -11.19 2.57
C LEU A 351 -14.98 -11.37 3.00
N ALA A 352 -14.74 -11.65 4.28
CA ALA A 352 -13.41 -11.86 4.83
C ALA A 352 -13.47 -12.59 6.17
N GLU A 353 -12.38 -13.27 6.53
CA GLU A 353 -12.13 -13.79 7.88
C GLU A 353 -10.98 -13.03 8.53
N LEU A 354 -11.15 -12.62 9.78
CA LEU A 354 -10.17 -11.86 10.55
C LEU A 354 -9.86 -12.59 11.84
N PRO A 355 -8.58 -12.80 12.21
CA PRO A 355 -8.22 -13.39 13.47
C PRO A 355 -8.62 -12.46 14.63
N LEU A 356 -9.23 -13.03 15.66
CA LEU A 356 -9.46 -12.40 16.95
C LEU A 356 -8.34 -12.81 17.90
N VAL A 357 -7.62 -11.82 18.43
CA VAL A 357 -6.47 -12.01 19.31
C VAL A 357 -6.75 -11.54 20.72
N ALA A 358 -6.13 -12.17 21.70
CA ALA A 358 -6.22 -11.75 23.10
C ALA A 358 -5.60 -10.36 23.30
N LEU A 359 -6.34 -9.45 23.93
CA LEU A 359 -5.90 -8.08 24.21
C LEU A 359 -5.18 -7.94 25.54
N ALA A 360 -5.10 -9.02 26.32
CA ALA A 360 -4.37 -9.07 27.59
C ALA A 360 -3.81 -10.46 27.83
N THR A 361 -2.79 -10.57 28.66
CA THR A 361 -2.31 -11.84 29.21
C THR A 361 -3.23 -12.27 30.35
N VAL A 362 -3.59 -13.55 30.41
CA VAL A 362 -4.27 -14.15 31.56
C VAL A 362 -3.37 -15.26 32.15
N PRO A 363 -2.67 -15.00 33.25
CA PRO A 363 -1.84 -16.01 33.92
C PRO A 363 -2.72 -17.11 34.52
N GLN A 364 -2.10 -18.24 34.87
CA GLN A 364 -2.76 -19.29 35.64
C GLN A 364 -3.18 -18.78 37.02
N GLY A 365 -4.39 -19.06 37.38
CA GLY A 365 -4.91 -18.82 38.72
C GLY A 365 -4.21 -19.65 39.80
N ASN A 366 -4.38 -19.27 41.06
CA ASN A 366 -3.85 -20.04 42.19
C ASN A 366 -4.52 -21.42 42.27
N PHE A 367 -3.96 -22.30 43.15
CA PHE A 367 -4.42 -23.68 43.28
C PHE A 367 -5.92 -23.79 43.59
N ALA A 368 -6.44 -22.93 44.49
CA ALA A 368 -7.86 -22.95 44.87
C ALA A 368 -8.76 -22.62 43.68
N LYS A 369 -8.43 -21.56 42.92
CA LYS A 369 -9.16 -21.15 41.71
C LYS A 369 -9.18 -22.27 40.67
N ARG A 370 -8.04 -22.86 40.37
CA ARG A 370 -7.94 -23.97 39.39
C ARG A 370 -8.77 -25.18 39.81
N THR A 371 -8.71 -25.57 41.10
CA THR A 371 -9.48 -26.71 41.60
C THR A 371 -10.99 -26.42 41.52
N THR A 372 -11.44 -25.23 41.90
CA THR A 372 -12.83 -24.81 41.81
C THR A 372 -13.32 -24.82 40.36
N ASP A 373 -12.53 -24.29 39.46
CA ASP A 373 -12.88 -24.24 38.02
C ASP A 373 -12.96 -25.65 37.40
N ARG A 374 -12.04 -26.57 37.78
CA ARG A 374 -12.09 -27.96 37.34
C ARG A 374 -13.35 -28.68 37.82
N LEU A 375 -13.74 -28.48 39.08
CA LEU A 375 -14.98 -29.04 39.63
C LEU A 375 -16.23 -28.49 38.92
N ARG A 376 -16.27 -27.14 38.70
CA ARG A 376 -17.38 -26.50 37.97
C ARG A 376 -17.50 -27.01 36.55
N ARG A 377 -16.37 -27.19 35.84
CA ARG A 377 -16.33 -27.75 34.49
C ARG A 377 -16.84 -29.18 34.47
N TRP A 378 -16.34 -30.02 35.39
CA TRP A 378 -16.80 -31.41 35.52
C TRP A 378 -18.33 -31.52 35.76
N PHE A 379 -18.90 -30.72 36.67
CA PHE A 379 -20.35 -30.67 36.90
C PHE A 379 -21.15 -30.24 35.66
N ARG A 380 -20.59 -29.29 34.86
CA ARG A 380 -21.18 -28.85 33.59
C ARG A 380 -21.18 -29.96 32.54
N GLU A 381 -20.07 -30.67 32.40
CA GLU A 381 -19.92 -31.81 31.47
C GLU A 381 -20.89 -32.97 31.82
N GLN A 382 -21.23 -33.11 33.10
CA GLN A 382 -22.19 -34.11 33.57
C GLN A 382 -23.68 -33.62 33.49
N GLY A 383 -23.91 -32.41 33.00
CA GLY A 383 -25.28 -31.84 32.91
C GLY A 383 -25.93 -31.46 34.25
N LEU A 384 -25.14 -31.45 35.35
CA LEU A 384 -25.62 -31.19 36.71
C LEU A 384 -25.73 -29.71 37.06
N VAL A 385 -25.22 -28.81 36.22
CA VAL A 385 -25.35 -27.35 36.37
C VAL A 385 -25.64 -26.75 34.99
N GLN A 386 -26.74 -25.99 34.91
CA GLN A 386 -27.07 -25.24 33.69
C GLN A 386 -26.03 -24.14 33.41
N ALA A 387 -25.77 -23.87 32.12
CA ALA A 387 -25.00 -22.73 31.71
C ALA A 387 -25.66 -21.44 32.24
N ALA A 388 -24.92 -20.60 32.94
CA ALA A 388 -25.40 -19.24 33.20
C ALA A 388 -25.59 -18.53 31.86
N PRO A 389 -26.63 -17.71 31.72
CA PRO A 389 -26.98 -17.02 30.49
C PRO A 389 -25.89 -16.12 29.93
#